data_1bf1cb15e97fb22ed9d4ca2009f086af
#
_entry.id   1bf1cb15e97fb22ed9d4ca2009f086af
#
_cell.length_a   1.000
_cell.length_b   1.000
_cell.length_c   1.000
_cell.angle_alpha   90.00
_cell.angle_beta   90.00
_cell.angle_gamma   90.00
#
_symmetry.space_group_name_H-M   'P 1'
#
loop_
_entity.id
_entity.type
_entity.pdbx_description
1 polymer ?
#
loop_
_entity_poly.entity_id
_entity_poly.type
_entity_poly.pdbx_seq_one_letter_code
_entity_poly.pdbx_strand_id
1 'polypeptide(L)'
;MPGRAPARAKEAGAVERPMRDMLAKAADRLSLHMPGAQGRGPFGPVDPYRLETTELPATDDLYAPGGAIARAEALAARCAGAAHTLMLTGGSTAGVQAMLLYAAGGGGAVILPRNAHLSALHLCAVAGLEAVFARPAFTSSGLCFTPEESYLEALARRPDARALLAVRPDYYGALHWPARAAARARALGIPVLCDEAHGAHLNWDADVPTAGALGADVWVQSAHKTLPALNGAAWLHAGPGVDAARLRAMLRAVQTSSPSFVTLLALDDARAWMEHSGAEALARLKAAAARFHAQAAALGYADGQDEPGWAYDRTRVVLRAPQGGYALSEALAARGVDVEMSDACRVVCILSPVDGPERLERLARALRDIAADGRREGSDGTGAACGTAARADGSGGAGTSCAACGTAARADETGGAGMPGAACAGGGAEGAPPDGLRACRAGGGAAWLTPPAPAERAVPLREAFFAPSEAVPLERAAGRVSAVPAGPYPPGVALITPGERVTEELAAYLRALGPRRAFGLGPEGTLRCLR
;
A
#
# COMPACT_ATOMS: atom_id res chain seq x y z
N MET A 1 11.56 16.93 -71.53
CA MET A 1 11.65 17.47 -70.19
C MET A 1 11.58 16.32 -69.20
N PRO A 2 12.66 15.86 -68.57
CA PRO A 2 12.60 14.73 -67.62
C PRO A 2 12.09 15.22 -66.27
N GLY A 3 11.14 14.46 -65.71
CA GLY A 3 10.48 14.72 -64.45
C GLY A 3 11.44 14.66 -63.23
N ARG A 4 11.32 15.64 -62.38
CA ARG A 4 11.96 15.70 -61.06
C ARG A 4 11.43 14.59 -60.16
N ALA A 5 12.31 13.70 -59.72
CA ALA A 5 12.01 12.74 -58.66
C ALA A 5 11.61 13.46 -57.38
N PRO A 6 10.63 12.96 -56.61
CA PRO A 6 10.27 13.57 -55.32
C PRO A 6 11.42 13.41 -54.35
N ALA A 7 11.74 14.51 -53.66
CA ALA A 7 12.73 14.53 -52.60
C ALA A 7 12.37 13.48 -51.53
N ARG A 8 13.32 12.61 -51.18
CA ARG A 8 13.21 11.71 -50.04
C ARG A 8 12.82 12.53 -48.80
N ALA A 9 11.67 12.19 -48.24
CA ALA A 9 11.30 12.66 -46.93
C ALA A 9 12.43 12.28 -45.95
N LYS A 10 13.03 13.26 -45.30
CA LYS A 10 13.94 13.00 -44.17
C LYS A 10 13.17 12.12 -43.19
N GLU A 11 13.73 10.98 -42.83
CA GLU A 11 13.26 10.17 -41.71
C GLU A 11 13.17 11.12 -40.49
N ALA A 12 11.95 11.46 -40.11
CA ALA A 12 11.70 12.17 -38.88
C ALA A 12 12.20 11.24 -37.77
N GLY A 13 13.26 11.62 -37.08
CA GLY A 13 13.78 10.90 -35.92
C GLY A 13 12.61 10.51 -35.03
N ALA A 14 12.59 9.26 -34.60
CA ALA A 14 11.51 8.74 -33.76
C ALA A 14 11.35 9.66 -32.54
N VAL A 15 10.16 10.22 -32.38
CA VAL A 15 9.84 11.09 -31.23
C VAL A 15 9.93 10.21 -29.97
N GLU A 16 10.78 10.61 -29.02
CA GLU A 16 10.92 9.90 -27.74
C GLU A 16 9.58 9.83 -27.01
N ARG A 17 9.25 8.65 -26.48
CA ARG A 17 8.03 8.37 -25.71
C ARG A 17 8.39 7.65 -24.41
N PRO A 18 9.10 8.30 -23.45
CA PRO A 18 9.67 7.66 -22.27
C PRO A 18 8.65 6.86 -21.46
N MET A 19 7.42 7.40 -21.30
CA MET A 19 6.33 6.71 -20.62
C MET A 19 5.89 5.45 -21.34
N ARG A 20 5.76 5.48 -22.67
CA ARG A 20 5.37 4.32 -23.47
C ARG A 20 6.43 3.22 -23.40
N ASP A 21 7.70 3.60 -23.48
CA ASP A 21 8.82 2.67 -23.44
C ASP A 21 8.96 2.01 -22.07
N MET A 22 8.75 2.80 -20.99
CA MET A 22 8.73 2.29 -19.61
C MET A 22 7.57 1.29 -19.41
N LEU A 23 6.36 1.63 -19.84
CA LEU A 23 5.18 0.77 -19.68
C LEU A 23 5.29 -0.51 -20.51
N ALA A 24 5.84 -0.44 -21.73
CA ALA A 24 6.09 -1.62 -22.55
C ALA A 24 7.06 -2.60 -21.87
N LYS A 25 8.15 -2.11 -21.27
CA LYS A 25 9.09 -2.94 -20.50
C LYS A 25 8.46 -3.56 -19.25
N ALA A 26 7.56 -2.83 -18.60
CA ALA A 26 6.86 -3.32 -17.40
C ALA A 26 5.80 -4.39 -17.75
N ALA A 27 5.22 -4.35 -18.94
CA ALA A 27 4.11 -5.23 -19.35
C ALA A 27 4.46 -6.73 -19.35
N ASP A 28 5.74 -7.09 -19.58
CA ASP A 28 6.21 -8.48 -19.62
C ASP A 28 6.46 -9.08 -18.22
N ARG A 29 6.41 -8.27 -17.19
CA ARG A 29 6.65 -8.71 -15.81
C ARG A 29 5.39 -9.38 -15.22
N LEU A 30 5.59 -10.33 -14.31
CA LEU A 30 4.48 -10.85 -13.49
C LEU A 30 4.12 -9.82 -12.43
N SER A 31 3.03 -9.11 -12.63
CA SER A 31 2.48 -8.17 -11.65
C SER A 31 1.64 -8.94 -10.61
N LEU A 32 2.00 -8.84 -9.35
CA LEU A 32 1.26 -9.33 -8.18
C LEU A 32 0.95 -8.16 -7.23
N HIS A 33 0.79 -6.99 -7.81
CA HIS A 33 0.45 -5.74 -7.15
C HIS A 33 -0.76 -5.08 -7.84
N MET A 34 -1.27 -4.01 -7.24
CA MET A 34 -2.31 -3.18 -7.88
C MET A 34 -1.80 -2.57 -9.21
N PRO A 35 -2.65 -2.38 -10.22
CA PRO A 35 -4.11 -2.51 -10.21
C PRO A 35 -4.60 -3.94 -10.45
N GLY A 36 -5.80 -4.27 -9.96
CA GLY A 36 -6.42 -5.58 -10.10
C GLY A 36 -6.75 -5.99 -11.53
N ALA A 37 -6.82 -5.07 -12.48
CA ALA A 37 -6.98 -5.36 -13.90
C ALA A 37 -5.76 -6.06 -14.51
N GLN A 38 -4.57 -5.71 -14.04
CA GLN A 38 -3.30 -6.35 -14.42
C GLN A 38 -3.12 -6.57 -15.92
N GLY A 39 -3.44 -5.53 -16.72
CA GLY A 39 -3.38 -5.56 -18.17
C GLY A 39 -4.54 -6.29 -18.87
N ARG A 40 -5.57 -6.69 -18.15
CA ARG A 40 -6.73 -7.42 -18.67
C ARG A 40 -8.02 -6.69 -18.35
N GLY A 41 -8.80 -6.39 -19.37
CA GLY A 41 -10.17 -5.91 -19.20
C GLY A 41 -11.17 -7.08 -19.29
N PRO A 42 -12.34 -6.99 -18.61
CA PRO A 42 -13.33 -8.06 -18.59
C PRO A 42 -14.04 -8.26 -19.95
N PHE A 43 -14.07 -7.26 -20.81
CA PHE A 43 -14.82 -7.27 -22.07
C PHE A 43 -13.96 -7.02 -23.33
N GLY A 44 -12.67 -7.32 -23.26
CA GLY A 44 -11.73 -7.17 -24.38
C GLY A 44 -11.12 -5.78 -24.50
N PRO A 45 -10.36 -5.54 -25.58
CA PRO A 45 -9.67 -4.27 -25.76
C PRO A 45 -10.64 -3.14 -26.10
N VAL A 46 -10.50 -2.03 -25.41
CA VAL A 46 -11.28 -0.80 -25.60
C VAL A 46 -10.32 0.30 -26.03
N ASP A 47 -10.66 1.06 -27.08
CA ASP A 47 -9.92 2.26 -27.44
C ASP A 47 -10.39 3.43 -26.55
N PRO A 48 -9.59 3.85 -25.55
CA PRO A 48 -10.00 4.89 -24.61
C PRO A 48 -10.25 6.23 -25.29
N TYR A 49 -9.53 6.56 -26.38
CA TYR A 49 -9.70 7.82 -27.09
C TYR A 49 -11.04 7.93 -27.82
N ARG A 50 -11.64 6.80 -28.19
CA ARG A 50 -12.96 6.78 -28.82
C ARG A 50 -14.12 6.84 -27.85
N LEU A 51 -13.87 6.50 -26.58
CA LEU A 51 -14.89 6.44 -25.54
C LEU A 51 -14.79 7.61 -24.56
N GLU A 52 -13.70 8.38 -24.63
CA GLU A 52 -13.57 9.58 -23.79
C GLU A 52 -14.58 10.65 -24.24
N THR A 53 -15.29 11.20 -23.28
CA THR A 53 -16.33 12.22 -23.50
C THR A 53 -16.47 13.12 -22.25
N THR A 54 -17.41 14.05 -22.31
CA THR A 54 -17.77 14.92 -21.16
C THR A 54 -19.27 14.80 -20.89
N GLU A 55 -19.77 15.62 -19.95
CA GLU A 55 -21.17 15.71 -19.56
C GLU A 55 -21.99 16.33 -20.70
N LEU A 56 -22.68 15.49 -21.47
CA LEU A 56 -23.59 15.86 -22.54
C LEU A 56 -24.98 15.26 -22.25
N PRO A 57 -26.05 15.76 -22.88
CA PRO A 57 -27.38 15.16 -22.72
C PRO A 57 -27.43 13.66 -23.06
N ALA A 58 -26.51 13.18 -23.91
CA ALA A 58 -26.43 11.78 -24.32
C ALA A 58 -25.53 10.91 -23.41
N THR A 59 -24.73 11.51 -22.53
CA THR A 59 -23.71 10.81 -21.73
C THR A 59 -23.94 10.87 -20.23
N ASP A 60 -24.95 11.64 -19.77
CA ASP A 60 -25.24 11.85 -18.35
C ASP A 60 -24.23 12.77 -17.61
N ASP A 61 -24.49 13.12 -16.35
CA ASP A 61 -23.65 13.96 -15.49
C ASP A 61 -23.40 13.24 -14.16
N LEU A 62 -22.14 13.03 -13.80
CA LEU A 62 -21.77 12.33 -12.56
C LEU A 62 -22.28 13.05 -11.30
N TYR A 63 -22.43 14.38 -11.34
CA TYR A 63 -22.85 15.16 -10.17
C TYR A 63 -24.35 15.47 -10.14
N ALA A 64 -25.05 15.19 -11.25
CA ALA A 64 -26.52 15.26 -11.36
C ALA A 64 -27.06 14.07 -12.18
N PRO A 65 -26.75 12.83 -11.80
CA PRO A 65 -27.04 11.67 -12.63
C PRO A 65 -28.54 11.43 -12.76
N GLY A 66 -29.02 11.28 -13.99
CA GLY A 66 -30.42 10.99 -14.30
C GLY A 66 -30.60 9.87 -15.31
N GLY A 67 -29.50 9.36 -15.87
CA GLY A 67 -29.48 8.39 -16.95
C GLY A 67 -28.67 7.13 -16.63
N ALA A 68 -27.64 6.88 -17.44
CA ALA A 68 -26.80 5.68 -17.37
C ALA A 68 -26.01 5.61 -16.06
N ILE A 69 -25.45 6.73 -15.60
CA ILE A 69 -24.69 6.80 -14.34
C ILE A 69 -25.60 6.50 -13.16
N ALA A 70 -26.79 7.10 -13.07
CA ALA A 70 -27.76 6.81 -12.00
C ALA A 70 -28.12 5.31 -11.98
N ARG A 71 -28.28 4.70 -13.15
CA ARG A 71 -28.58 3.27 -13.27
C ARG A 71 -27.41 2.40 -12.81
N ALA A 72 -26.16 2.73 -13.21
CA ALA A 72 -24.96 2.01 -12.81
C ALA A 72 -24.74 2.11 -11.28
N GLU A 73 -24.94 3.29 -10.69
CA GLU A 73 -24.88 3.50 -9.24
C GLU A 73 -25.91 2.66 -8.49
N ALA A 74 -27.16 2.60 -8.98
CA ALA A 74 -28.21 1.77 -8.38
C ALA A 74 -27.88 0.26 -8.46
N LEU A 75 -27.27 -0.19 -9.55
CA LEU A 75 -26.78 -1.57 -9.70
C LEU A 75 -25.64 -1.87 -8.72
N ALA A 76 -24.67 -0.98 -8.60
CA ALA A 76 -23.56 -1.12 -7.65
C ALA A 76 -24.05 -1.10 -6.19
N ALA A 77 -25.06 -0.27 -5.86
CA ALA A 77 -25.66 -0.24 -4.54
C ALA A 77 -26.29 -1.60 -4.18
N ARG A 78 -26.98 -2.24 -5.12
CA ARG A 78 -27.54 -3.60 -4.89
C ARG A 78 -26.45 -4.63 -4.61
N CYS A 79 -25.36 -4.61 -5.39
CA CYS A 79 -24.26 -5.54 -5.18
C CYS A 79 -23.60 -5.36 -3.80
N ALA A 80 -23.48 -4.12 -3.33
CA ALA A 80 -22.86 -3.81 -2.03
C ALA A 80 -23.81 -3.91 -0.84
N GLY A 81 -25.11 -4.17 -1.06
CA GLY A 81 -26.13 -4.09 -0.01
C GLY A 81 -26.32 -2.68 0.56
N ALA A 82 -25.97 -1.65 -0.21
CA ALA A 82 -26.06 -0.25 0.17
C ALA A 82 -27.43 0.36 -0.20
N ALA A 83 -27.85 1.41 0.52
CA ALA A 83 -29.00 2.21 0.10
C ALA A 83 -28.65 3.09 -1.11
N HIS A 84 -27.43 3.62 -1.13
CA HIS A 84 -26.90 4.45 -2.21
C HIS A 84 -25.46 4.10 -2.49
N THR A 85 -25.04 4.25 -3.75
CA THR A 85 -23.64 4.18 -4.17
C THR A 85 -23.36 5.35 -5.10
N LEU A 86 -22.19 5.97 -4.93
CA LEU A 86 -21.68 7.01 -5.81
C LEU A 86 -20.41 6.48 -6.49
N MET A 87 -20.31 6.69 -7.81
CA MET A 87 -19.12 6.34 -8.59
C MET A 87 -18.03 7.39 -8.41
N LEU A 88 -16.78 6.93 -8.27
CA LEU A 88 -15.60 7.77 -8.06
C LEU A 88 -14.58 7.55 -9.17
N THR A 89 -14.03 8.64 -9.70
CA THR A 89 -12.89 8.65 -10.62
C THR A 89 -11.59 9.16 -9.98
N GLY A 90 -11.68 9.72 -8.77
CA GLY A 90 -10.57 10.19 -7.94
C GLY A 90 -10.06 9.16 -6.92
N GLY A 91 -10.39 7.89 -7.10
CA GLY A 91 -10.04 6.80 -6.18
C GLY A 91 -10.76 6.89 -4.84
N SER A 92 -10.49 5.92 -3.95
CA SER A 92 -10.98 5.95 -2.57
C SER A 92 -10.49 7.17 -1.78
N THR A 93 -9.42 7.83 -2.22
CA THR A 93 -8.95 9.09 -1.64
C THR A 93 -10.05 10.13 -1.60
N ALA A 94 -10.72 10.37 -2.74
CA ALA A 94 -11.86 11.29 -2.79
C ALA A 94 -13.03 10.80 -1.93
N GLY A 95 -13.28 9.50 -1.88
CA GLY A 95 -14.32 8.90 -1.06
C GLY A 95 -14.07 9.05 0.45
N VAL A 96 -12.83 8.77 0.92
CA VAL A 96 -12.44 9.00 2.33
C VAL A 96 -12.63 10.46 2.71
N GLN A 97 -12.22 11.38 1.84
CA GLN A 97 -12.36 12.81 2.08
C GLN A 97 -13.83 13.24 2.09
N ALA A 98 -14.64 12.73 1.15
CA ALA A 98 -16.07 13.06 1.07
C ALA A 98 -16.85 12.56 2.29
N MET A 99 -16.63 11.33 2.77
CA MET A 99 -17.34 10.80 3.94
C MET A 99 -16.94 11.53 5.23
N LEU A 100 -15.69 11.95 5.37
CA LEU A 100 -15.25 12.77 6.50
C LEU A 100 -15.85 14.19 6.46
N LEU A 101 -15.89 14.82 5.29
CA LEU A 101 -16.59 16.11 5.11
C LEU A 101 -18.09 15.99 5.37
N TYR A 102 -18.71 14.90 4.93
CA TYR A 102 -20.14 14.64 5.19
C TYR A 102 -20.43 14.61 6.69
N ALA A 103 -19.59 13.88 7.45
CA ALA A 103 -19.79 13.67 8.89
C ALA A 103 -19.34 14.88 9.72
N ALA A 104 -18.24 15.54 9.36
CA ALA A 104 -17.53 16.51 10.20
C ALA A 104 -17.23 17.85 9.50
N GLY A 105 -17.78 18.13 8.32
CA GLY A 105 -17.46 19.35 7.55
C GLY A 105 -17.78 20.68 8.25
N GLY A 106 -18.54 20.65 9.35
CA GLY A 106 -18.77 21.80 10.23
C GLY A 106 -17.72 21.97 11.34
N GLY A 107 -16.65 21.18 11.34
CA GLY A 107 -15.61 21.15 12.39
C GLY A 107 -15.85 20.07 13.44
N GLY A 108 -14.92 19.95 14.39
CA GLY A 108 -14.97 18.99 15.49
C GLY A 108 -13.95 17.88 15.37
N ALA A 109 -14.07 16.91 16.27
CA ALA A 109 -13.15 15.78 16.36
C ALA A 109 -13.57 14.60 15.49
N VAL A 110 -12.61 13.90 14.92
CA VAL A 110 -12.78 12.62 14.22
C VAL A 110 -11.88 11.58 14.85
N ILE A 111 -12.44 10.42 15.18
CA ILE A 111 -11.67 9.30 15.72
C ILE A 111 -11.11 8.49 14.55
N LEU A 112 -9.78 8.34 14.49
CA LEU A 112 -9.05 7.68 13.42
C LEU A 112 -8.11 6.62 13.98
N PRO A 113 -7.91 5.46 13.31
CA PRO A 113 -6.79 4.58 13.62
C PRO A 113 -5.49 5.13 13.04
N ARG A 114 -4.34 4.79 13.64
CA ARG A 114 -3.02 5.25 13.13
C ARG A 114 -2.64 4.64 11.78
N ASN A 115 -3.21 3.51 11.44
CA ASN A 115 -3.06 2.87 10.13
C ASN A 115 -4.09 3.36 9.08
N ALA A 116 -4.83 4.43 9.37
CA ALA A 116 -5.67 5.10 8.37
C ALA A 116 -4.81 5.64 7.23
N HIS A 117 -5.35 5.58 6.01
CA HIS A 117 -4.69 6.16 4.85
C HIS A 117 -4.45 7.67 5.04
N LEU A 118 -3.32 8.18 4.54
CA LEU A 118 -2.93 9.59 4.69
C LEU A 118 -3.98 10.59 4.18
N SER A 119 -4.87 10.19 3.27
CA SER A 119 -5.96 11.05 2.79
C SER A 119 -6.89 11.52 3.92
N ALA A 120 -7.13 10.67 4.93
CA ALA A 120 -7.92 11.03 6.11
C ALA A 120 -7.20 12.10 6.95
N LEU A 121 -5.90 11.91 7.20
CA LEU A 121 -5.08 12.86 7.95
C LEU A 121 -4.96 14.20 7.22
N HIS A 122 -4.69 14.17 5.91
CA HIS A 122 -4.58 15.37 5.09
C HIS A 122 -5.90 16.16 5.08
N LEU A 123 -7.04 15.47 4.97
CA LEU A 123 -8.32 16.17 5.05
C LEU A 123 -8.51 16.80 6.43
N CYS A 124 -8.21 16.10 7.52
CA CYS A 124 -8.29 16.69 8.87
C CYS A 124 -7.48 17.98 8.97
N ALA A 125 -6.25 17.98 8.42
CA ALA A 125 -5.40 19.17 8.40
C ALA A 125 -6.02 20.32 7.57
N VAL A 126 -6.45 20.02 6.35
CA VAL A 126 -6.98 21.02 5.40
C VAL A 126 -8.33 21.57 5.88
N ALA A 127 -9.24 20.70 6.33
CA ALA A 127 -10.58 21.10 6.80
C ALA A 127 -10.60 21.61 8.25
N GLY A 128 -9.48 21.56 8.98
CA GLY A 128 -9.41 22.01 10.38
C GLY A 128 -10.12 21.07 11.36
N LEU A 129 -10.18 19.77 11.05
CA LEU A 129 -10.72 18.76 11.93
C LEU A 129 -9.67 18.33 12.95
N GLU A 130 -10.11 18.05 14.15
CA GLU A 130 -9.25 17.46 15.18
C GLU A 130 -9.13 15.95 14.98
N ALA A 131 -7.93 15.48 14.63
CA ALA A 131 -7.64 14.05 14.52
C ALA A 131 -7.36 13.45 15.91
N VAL A 132 -8.30 12.64 16.41
CA VAL A 132 -8.19 11.89 17.66
C VAL A 132 -7.82 10.46 17.34
N PHE A 133 -6.59 10.06 17.64
CA PHE A 133 -6.12 8.74 17.29
C PHE A 133 -6.51 7.67 18.32
N ALA A 134 -7.10 6.58 17.84
CA ALA A 134 -7.08 5.30 18.52
C ALA A 134 -5.65 4.74 18.46
N ARG A 135 -5.11 4.33 19.61
CA ARG A 135 -3.70 3.92 19.73
C ARG A 135 -3.46 2.60 18.99
N PRO A 136 -2.41 2.51 18.18
CA PRO A 136 -2.03 1.26 17.55
C PRO A 136 -1.39 0.31 18.55
N ALA A 137 -1.46 -0.97 18.25
CA ALA A 137 -0.66 -2.02 18.88
C ALA A 137 0.09 -2.79 17.77
N PHE A 138 1.09 -3.56 18.19
CA PHE A 138 1.89 -4.40 17.29
C PHE A 138 1.88 -5.83 17.81
N THR A 139 1.70 -6.79 16.93
CA THR A 139 1.83 -8.21 17.27
C THR A 139 3.28 -8.56 17.53
N SER A 140 3.53 -9.75 18.08
CA SER A 140 4.89 -10.28 18.26
C SER A 140 5.62 -10.45 16.93
N SER A 141 4.88 -10.56 15.83
CA SER A 141 5.41 -10.68 14.47
C SER A 141 5.53 -9.34 13.73
N GLY A 142 5.19 -8.21 14.38
CA GLY A 142 5.35 -6.85 13.85
C GLY A 142 4.18 -6.30 13.05
N LEU A 143 3.03 -6.98 13.01
CA LEU A 143 1.84 -6.43 12.37
C LEU A 143 1.24 -5.31 13.21
N CYS A 144 1.01 -4.15 12.59
CA CYS A 144 0.31 -3.03 13.22
C CYS A 144 -1.19 -3.22 13.10
N PHE A 145 -1.90 -3.04 14.21
CA PHE A 145 -3.36 -3.04 14.25
C PHE A 145 -3.87 -2.03 15.26
N THR A 146 -5.17 -1.74 15.23
CA THR A 146 -5.81 -0.89 16.23
C THR A 146 -6.75 -1.73 17.07
N PRO A 147 -6.42 -1.98 18.37
CA PRO A 147 -7.30 -2.70 19.28
C PRO A 147 -8.66 -2.00 19.43
N GLU A 148 -9.73 -2.76 19.59
CA GLU A 148 -11.07 -2.21 19.80
C GLU A 148 -11.14 -1.33 21.04
N GLU A 149 -10.44 -1.70 22.10
CA GLU A 149 -10.32 -0.93 23.35
C GLU A 149 -9.81 0.48 23.11
N SER A 150 -8.86 0.65 22.19
CA SER A 150 -8.31 1.96 21.84
C SER A 150 -9.35 2.90 21.19
N TYR A 151 -10.28 2.34 20.41
CA TYR A 151 -11.43 3.10 19.89
C TYR A 151 -12.40 3.48 21.02
N LEU A 152 -12.69 2.55 21.94
CA LEU A 152 -13.55 2.81 23.10
C LEU A 152 -12.97 3.89 24.02
N GLU A 153 -11.66 3.86 24.26
CA GLU A 153 -10.95 4.92 24.99
C GLU A 153 -11.02 6.27 24.27
N ALA A 154 -10.86 6.28 22.93
CA ALA A 154 -10.98 7.51 22.16
C ALA A 154 -12.41 8.08 22.22
N LEU A 155 -13.44 7.25 22.13
CA LEU A 155 -14.85 7.63 22.30
C LEU A 155 -15.14 8.15 23.72
N ALA A 156 -14.51 7.57 24.76
CA ALA A 156 -14.67 8.05 26.13
C ALA A 156 -14.04 9.44 26.33
N ARG A 157 -12.90 9.70 25.68
CA ARG A 157 -12.25 11.03 25.70
C ARG A 157 -13.01 12.07 24.90
N ARG A 158 -13.66 11.67 23.80
CA ARG A 158 -14.36 12.56 22.87
C ARG A 158 -15.75 11.99 22.50
N PRO A 159 -16.68 12.00 23.46
CA PRO A 159 -18.06 11.56 23.19
C PRO A 159 -18.82 12.51 22.26
N ASP A 160 -18.28 13.69 21.97
CA ASP A 160 -18.74 14.71 21.02
C ASP A 160 -18.12 14.57 19.62
N ALA A 161 -17.33 13.51 19.37
CA ALA A 161 -16.74 13.27 18.07
C ALA A 161 -17.80 13.24 16.95
N ARG A 162 -17.41 13.68 15.75
CA ARG A 162 -18.29 13.79 14.59
C ARG A 162 -18.26 12.55 13.71
N ALA A 163 -17.24 11.72 13.84
CA ALA A 163 -17.12 10.45 13.12
C ALA A 163 -16.17 9.50 13.84
N LEU A 164 -16.39 8.20 13.65
CA LEU A 164 -15.45 7.14 13.92
C LEU A 164 -15.10 6.48 12.59
N LEU A 165 -13.81 6.48 12.19
CA LEU A 165 -13.31 5.82 11.00
C LEU A 165 -12.66 4.49 11.38
N ALA A 166 -13.08 3.39 10.73
CA ALA A 166 -12.42 2.10 10.73
C ALA A 166 -11.71 1.84 9.40
N VAL A 167 -10.75 0.92 9.38
CA VAL A 167 -10.04 0.45 8.17
C VAL A 167 -10.17 -1.07 8.10
N ARG A 168 -10.68 -1.60 6.98
CA ARG A 168 -10.90 -3.04 6.79
C ARG A 168 -11.11 -3.39 5.31
N PRO A 169 -10.44 -4.41 4.73
CA PRO A 169 -9.23 -5.06 5.25
C PRO A 169 -8.05 -4.10 5.37
N ASP A 170 -7.07 -4.45 6.20
CA ASP A 170 -5.79 -3.77 6.18
C ASP A 170 -4.91 -4.27 5.00
N TYR A 171 -3.67 -3.77 4.90
CA TYR A 171 -2.74 -4.15 3.83
C TYR A 171 -2.38 -5.64 3.81
N TYR A 172 -2.34 -6.29 4.98
CA TYR A 172 -2.06 -7.73 5.10
C TYR A 172 -3.30 -8.59 4.94
N GLY A 173 -4.47 -7.97 4.76
CA GLY A 173 -5.75 -8.62 4.60
C GLY A 173 -6.47 -8.92 5.92
N ALA A 174 -6.01 -8.41 7.06
CA ALA A 174 -6.70 -8.60 8.33
C ALA A 174 -8.08 -7.91 8.33
N LEU A 175 -9.09 -8.64 8.80
CA LEU A 175 -10.51 -8.28 8.74
C LEU A 175 -11.04 -7.73 10.07
N HIS A 176 -10.27 -6.88 10.73
CA HIS A 176 -10.67 -6.28 12.00
C HIS A 176 -11.90 -5.39 11.85
N TRP A 177 -12.86 -5.57 12.75
CA TRP A 177 -14.00 -4.69 12.87
C TRP A 177 -14.23 -4.33 14.35
N PRO A 178 -14.24 -3.04 14.73
CA PRO A 178 -14.41 -2.63 16.13
C PRO A 178 -15.91 -2.61 16.50
N ALA A 179 -16.53 -3.79 16.64
CA ALA A 179 -17.99 -3.95 16.77
C ALA A 179 -18.58 -3.22 17.97
N ARG A 180 -17.94 -3.33 19.15
CA ARG A 180 -18.39 -2.66 20.39
C ARG A 180 -18.22 -1.15 20.30
N ALA A 181 -17.11 -0.72 19.70
CA ALA A 181 -16.86 0.71 19.50
C ALA A 181 -17.82 1.29 18.47
N ALA A 182 -18.13 0.58 17.39
CA ALA A 182 -19.14 0.99 16.41
C ALA A 182 -20.55 1.07 17.03
N ALA A 183 -20.94 0.10 17.87
CA ALA A 183 -22.19 0.15 18.62
C ALA A 183 -22.22 1.33 19.59
N ARG A 184 -21.12 1.61 20.30
CA ARG A 184 -21.01 2.75 21.21
C ARG A 184 -21.08 4.08 20.47
N ALA A 185 -20.41 4.20 19.33
CA ALA A 185 -20.47 5.40 18.49
C ALA A 185 -21.91 5.71 18.07
N ARG A 186 -22.64 4.71 17.55
CA ARG A 186 -24.06 4.87 17.20
C ARG A 186 -24.93 5.28 18.38
N ALA A 187 -24.71 4.70 19.56
CA ALA A 187 -25.44 5.10 20.78
C ALA A 187 -25.20 6.55 21.18
N LEU A 188 -24.08 7.15 20.73
CA LEU A 188 -23.75 8.56 20.91
C LEU A 188 -24.19 9.44 19.72
N GLY A 189 -24.83 8.86 18.69
CA GLY A 189 -25.18 9.59 17.47
C GLY A 189 -23.99 9.90 16.56
N ILE A 190 -22.86 9.21 16.74
CA ILE A 190 -21.62 9.39 15.97
C ILE A 190 -21.65 8.41 14.80
N PRO A 191 -21.62 8.86 13.53
CA PRO A 191 -21.58 7.99 12.37
C PRO A 191 -20.30 7.17 12.31
N VAL A 192 -20.45 5.91 11.88
CA VAL A 192 -19.36 4.95 11.69
C VAL A 192 -19.00 4.90 10.21
N LEU A 193 -17.78 5.31 9.89
CA LEU A 193 -17.21 5.32 8.55
C LEU A 193 -16.22 4.17 8.39
N CYS A 194 -16.09 3.63 7.17
CA CYS A 194 -15.09 2.60 6.91
C CYS A 194 -14.29 2.88 5.62
N ASP A 195 -12.96 2.89 5.75
CA ASP A 195 -12.07 2.76 4.61
C ASP A 195 -11.93 1.26 4.29
N GLU A 196 -12.76 0.79 3.37
CA GLU A 196 -12.77 -0.56 2.83
C GLU A 196 -12.11 -0.57 1.42
N ALA A 197 -11.13 0.30 1.18
CA ALA A 197 -10.49 0.45 -0.11
C ALA A 197 -9.91 -0.87 -0.66
N HIS A 198 -9.52 -1.78 0.20
CA HIS A 198 -9.02 -3.10 -0.16
C HIS A 198 -10.08 -4.21 -0.21
N GLY A 199 -11.36 -3.87 -0.09
CA GLY A 199 -12.47 -4.81 0.08
C GLY A 199 -13.52 -4.82 -1.04
N ALA A 200 -13.26 -4.22 -2.21
CA ALA A 200 -14.28 -4.15 -3.27
C ALA A 200 -14.81 -5.51 -3.74
N HIS A 201 -13.99 -6.56 -3.70
CA HIS A 201 -14.39 -7.93 -4.04
C HIS A 201 -15.30 -8.58 -2.99
N LEU A 202 -15.33 -8.06 -1.76
CA LEU A 202 -16.15 -8.58 -0.67
C LEU A 202 -17.66 -8.47 -0.94
N ASN A 203 -18.08 -7.60 -1.85
CA ASN A 203 -19.48 -7.52 -2.30
C ASN A 203 -19.98 -8.85 -2.92
N TRP A 204 -19.07 -9.74 -3.35
CA TRP A 204 -19.37 -11.04 -3.95
C TRP A 204 -18.77 -12.21 -3.18
N ASP A 205 -18.22 -11.96 -1.99
CA ASP A 205 -17.66 -12.99 -1.12
C ASP A 205 -18.72 -13.44 -0.11
N ALA A 206 -19.16 -14.69 -0.21
CA ALA A 206 -20.19 -15.22 0.68
C ALA A 206 -19.70 -15.44 2.13
N ASP A 207 -18.37 -15.56 2.33
CA ASP A 207 -17.77 -15.89 3.63
C ASP A 207 -17.40 -14.65 4.45
N VAL A 208 -17.23 -13.50 3.78
CA VAL A 208 -16.69 -12.28 4.41
C VAL A 208 -17.69 -11.12 4.25
N PRO A 209 -18.31 -10.66 5.33
CA PRO A 209 -19.27 -9.54 5.26
C PRO A 209 -18.56 -8.24 4.90
N THR A 210 -19.23 -7.36 4.15
CA THR A 210 -18.77 -6.00 3.85
C THR A 210 -18.87 -5.11 5.09
N ALA A 211 -18.21 -3.94 5.08
CA ALA A 211 -18.34 -2.94 6.14
C ALA A 211 -19.80 -2.48 6.33
N GLY A 212 -20.57 -2.34 5.25
CA GLY A 212 -21.99 -2.04 5.31
C GLY A 212 -22.80 -3.10 6.04
N ALA A 213 -22.54 -4.40 5.76
CA ALA A 213 -23.18 -5.52 6.47
C ALA A 213 -22.82 -5.55 7.97
N LEU A 214 -21.63 -5.06 8.34
CA LEU A 214 -21.19 -4.90 9.72
C LEU A 214 -21.72 -3.61 10.37
N GLY A 215 -22.42 -2.78 9.59
CA GLY A 215 -23.12 -1.60 10.06
C GLY A 215 -22.30 -0.30 9.93
N ALA A 216 -21.39 -0.18 8.99
CA ALA A 216 -20.87 1.13 8.60
C ALA A 216 -22.00 1.98 7.99
N ASP A 217 -22.06 3.27 8.35
CA ASP A 217 -23.03 4.20 7.77
C ASP A 217 -22.58 4.66 6.38
N VAL A 218 -21.26 4.89 6.20
CA VAL A 218 -20.65 5.20 4.90
C VAL A 218 -19.35 4.43 4.76
N TRP A 219 -19.11 3.81 3.60
CA TRP A 219 -17.88 3.08 3.35
C TRP A 219 -17.40 3.25 1.92
N VAL A 220 -16.08 3.21 1.71
CA VAL A 220 -15.46 3.39 0.40
C VAL A 220 -14.69 2.15 -0.02
N GLN A 221 -14.84 1.76 -1.29
CA GLN A 221 -14.16 0.61 -1.88
C GLN A 221 -13.42 1.03 -3.15
N SER A 222 -12.12 0.71 -3.25
CA SER A 222 -11.36 0.89 -4.50
C SER A 222 -11.52 -0.32 -5.40
N ALA A 223 -12.37 -0.21 -6.43
CA ALA A 223 -12.52 -1.27 -7.41
C ALA A 223 -11.19 -1.62 -8.09
N HIS A 224 -10.39 -0.60 -8.44
CA HIS A 224 -9.11 -0.79 -9.12
C HIS A 224 -8.06 -1.58 -8.33
N LYS A 225 -8.19 -1.70 -7.00
CA LYS A 225 -7.21 -2.44 -6.18
C LYS A 225 -7.38 -3.95 -6.27
N THR A 226 -8.60 -4.43 -6.31
CA THR A 226 -8.92 -5.85 -6.21
C THR A 226 -9.77 -6.40 -7.34
N LEU A 227 -10.37 -5.54 -8.16
CA LEU A 227 -11.23 -5.90 -9.29
C LEU A 227 -10.60 -5.44 -10.62
N PRO A 228 -11.08 -5.95 -11.76
CA PRO A 228 -10.57 -5.59 -13.09
C PRO A 228 -11.08 -4.21 -13.54
N ALA A 229 -10.76 -3.17 -12.79
CA ALA A 229 -11.08 -1.78 -13.08
C ALA A 229 -9.82 -0.94 -13.28
N LEU A 230 -9.96 0.20 -13.99
CA LEU A 230 -8.86 1.14 -14.20
C LEU A 230 -8.49 1.90 -12.93
N ASN A 231 -7.25 2.35 -12.84
CA ASN A 231 -6.78 3.17 -11.72
C ASN A 231 -7.68 4.40 -11.51
N GLY A 232 -7.96 4.71 -10.24
CA GLY A 232 -8.87 5.78 -9.85
C GLY A 232 -10.33 5.33 -9.73
N ALA A 233 -10.69 4.15 -10.25
CA ALA A 233 -12.03 3.59 -10.14
C ALA A 233 -12.35 3.15 -8.71
N ALA A 234 -13.37 3.74 -8.07
CA ALA A 234 -13.81 3.40 -6.72
C ALA A 234 -15.32 3.65 -6.55
N TRP A 235 -15.90 3.11 -5.49
CA TRP A 235 -17.28 3.35 -5.07
C TRP A 235 -17.31 3.92 -3.66
N LEU A 236 -18.24 4.87 -3.44
CA LEU A 236 -18.61 5.38 -2.12
C LEU A 236 -20.03 4.92 -1.84
N HIS A 237 -20.17 4.06 -0.85
CA HIS A 237 -21.44 3.45 -0.46
C HIS A 237 -22.00 4.14 0.77
N ALA A 238 -23.32 4.18 0.85
CA ALA A 238 -24.04 4.76 1.97
C ALA A 238 -25.18 3.86 2.41
N GLY A 239 -25.33 3.71 3.73
CA GLY A 239 -26.41 2.98 4.37
C GLY A 239 -27.73 3.76 4.41
N PRO A 240 -28.79 3.13 4.93
CA PRO A 240 -30.08 3.79 5.16
C PRO A 240 -29.93 4.99 6.11
N GLY A 241 -30.59 6.10 5.81
CA GLY A 241 -30.53 7.32 6.63
C GLY A 241 -29.42 8.29 6.29
N VAL A 242 -28.50 7.94 5.38
CA VAL A 242 -27.50 8.86 4.86
C VAL A 242 -28.12 9.71 3.74
N ASP A 243 -27.98 11.04 3.85
CA ASP A 243 -28.39 11.96 2.78
C ASP A 243 -27.41 11.87 1.61
N ALA A 244 -27.79 11.12 0.58
CA ALA A 244 -26.98 10.88 -0.61
C ALA A 244 -26.71 12.16 -1.41
N ALA A 245 -27.65 13.12 -1.42
CA ALA A 245 -27.45 14.39 -2.14
C ALA A 245 -26.37 15.23 -1.44
N ARG A 246 -26.41 15.31 -0.12
CA ARG A 246 -25.36 15.98 0.67
C ARG A 246 -24.01 15.27 0.54
N LEU A 247 -23.99 13.91 0.56
CA LEU A 247 -22.76 13.15 0.37
C LEU A 247 -22.15 13.42 -1.02
N ARG A 248 -22.97 13.48 -2.08
CA ARG A 248 -22.55 13.84 -3.45
C ARG A 248 -22.01 15.27 -3.52
N ALA A 249 -22.62 16.22 -2.80
CA ALA A 249 -22.11 17.59 -2.72
C ALA A 249 -20.71 17.64 -2.07
N MET A 250 -20.47 16.85 -1.02
CA MET A 250 -19.15 16.74 -0.41
C MET A 250 -18.13 16.07 -1.35
N LEU A 251 -18.56 15.04 -2.09
CA LEU A 251 -17.72 14.39 -3.09
C LEU A 251 -17.32 15.38 -4.20
N ARG A 252 -18.26 16.18 -4.70
CA ARG A 252 -17.98 17.20 -5.73
C ARG A 252 -16.92 18.23 -5.28
N ALA A 253 -16.81 18.50 -3.98
CA ALA A 253 -15.84 19.45 -3.45
C ALA A 253 -14.39 18.91 -3.45
N VAL A 254 -14.20 17.59 -3.52
CA VAL A 254 -12.86 16.94 -3.41
C VAL A 254 -12.50 16.09 -4.63
N GLN A 255 -13.40 15.94 -5.59
CA GLN A 255 -13.17 15.21 -6.83
C GLN A 255 -13.15 16.19 -8.02
N THR A 256 -12.46 15.83 -9.10
CA THR A 256 -12.41 16.62 -10.34
C THR A 256 -13.81 16.93 -10.88
N SER A 257 -13.98 18.12 -11.45
CA SER A 257 -15.18 18.49 -12.20
C SER A 257 -15.24 17.90 -13.61
N SER A 258 -14.16 17.24 -14.06
CA SER A 258 -14.04 16.58 -15.37
C SER A 258 -13.78 15.09 -15.15
N PRO A 259 -14.78 14.29 -14.75
CA PRO A 259 -14.59 12.87 -14.47
C PRO A 259 -14.29 12.10 -15.76
N SER A 260 -13.33 11.18 -15.71
CA SER A 260 -13.03 10.30 -16.85
C SER A 260 -14.17 9.29 -17.06
N PHE A 261 -14.83 9.38 -18.21
CA PHE A 261 -15.90 8.44 -18.59
C PHE A 261 -15.36 7.03 -18.86
N VAL A 262 -14.11 6.91 -19.26
CA VAL A 262 -13.44 5.61 -19.40
C VAL A 262 -13.25 4.93 -18.03
N THR A 263 -13.00 5.71 -16.98
CA THR A 263 -12.95 5.18 -15.60
C THR A 263 -14.33 4.77 -15.11
N LEU A 264 -15.39 5.55 -15.41
CA LEU A 264 -16.78 5.20 -15.08
C LEU A 264 -17.23 3.93 -15.81
N LEU A 265 -16.90 3.78 -17.10
CA LEU A 265 -17.13 2.56 -17.85
C LEU A 265 -16.44 1.37 -17.20
N ALA A 266 -15.15 1.49 -16.85
CA ALA A 266 -14.39 0.41 -16.22
C ALA A 266 -14.98 -0.01 -14.85
N LEU A 267 -15.62 0.91 -14.11
CA LEU A 267 -16.36 0.60 -12.89
C LEU A 267 -17.60 -0.25 -13.16
N ASP A 268 -18.40 0.15 -14.14
CA ASP A 268 -19.62 -0.58 -14.46
C ASP A 268 -19.33 -1.94 -15.10
N ASP A 269 -18.31 -2.01 -15.96
CA ASP A 269 -17.83 -3.25 -16.55
C ASP A 269 -17.33 -4.22 -15.46
N ALA A 270 -16.52 -3.75 -14.52
CA ALA A 270 -16.05 -4.57 -13.41
C ALA A 270 -17.20 -5.09 -12.54
N ARG A 271 -18.20 -4.24 -12.22
CA ARG A 271 -19.40 -4.66 -11.50
C ARG A 271 -20.18 -5.72 -12.28
N ALA A 272 -20.43 -5.48 -13.57
CA ALA A 272 -21.22 -6.40 -14.40
C ALA A 272 -20.53 -7.76 -14.53
N TRP A 273 -19.21 -7.78 -14.71
CA TRP A 273 -18.42 -9.01 -14.74
C TRP A 273 -18.48 -9.75 -13.40
N MET A 274 -18.32 -9.03 -12.29
CA MET A 274 -18.39 -9.62 -10.95
C MET A 274 -19.79 -10.14 -10.63
N GLU A 275 -20.85 -9.46 -11.04
CA GLU A 275 -22.24 -9.91 -10.85
C GLU A 275 -22.50 -11.24 -11.60
N HIS A 276 -21.87 -11.42 -12.76
CA HIS A 276 -22.00 -12.65 -13.56
C HIS A 276 -21.09 -13.79 -13.09
N SER A 277 -19.83 -13.49 -12.77
CA SER A 277 -18.79 -14.51 -12.59
C SER A 277 -18.04 -14.40 -11.26
N GLY A 278 -18.27 -13.36 -10.47
CA GLY A 278 -17.41 -12.97 -9.35
C GLY A 278 -17.36 -14.01 -8.23
N ALA A 279 -18.48 -14.55 -7.78
CA ALA A 279 -18.51 -15.50 -6.69
C ALA A 279 -17.72 -16.78 -7.02
N GLU A 280 -17.91 -17.33 -8.24
CA GLU A 280 -17.17 -18.51 -8.69
C GLU A 280 -15.68 -18.21 -8.89
N ALA A 281 -15.35 -17.03 -9.46
CA ALA A 281 -13.97 -16.61 -9.65
C ALA A 281 -13.24 -16.45 -8.31
N LEU A 282 -13.88 -15.86 -7.29
CA LEU A 282 -13.34 -15.74 -5.94
C LEU A 282 -13.12 -17.09 -5.29
N ALA A 283 -14.08 -18.02 -5.40
CA ALA A 283 -13.93 -19.38 -4.86
C ALA A 283 -12.73 -20.11 -5.50
N ARG A 284 -12.58 -20.02 -6.83
CA ARG A 284 -11.42 -20.57 -7.56
C ARG A 284 -10.11 -19.93 -7.10
N LEU A 285 -10.09 -18.60 -6.95
CA LEU A 285 -8.92 -17.85 -6.51
C LEU A 285 -8.47 -18.25 -5.11
N LYS A 286 -9.40 -18.29 -4.15
CA LYS A 286 -9.12 -18.73 -2.76
C LYS A 286 -8.57 -20.16 -2.73
N ALA A 287 -9.16 -21.08 -3.50
CA ALA A 287 -8.67 -22.46 -3.59
C ALA A 287 -7.26 -22.52 -4.22
N ALA A 288 -6.97 -21.72 -5.22
CA ALA A 288 -5.64 -21.64 -5.83
C ALA A 288 -4.61 -21.04 -4.86
N ALA A 289 -4.95 -20.00 -4.11
CA ALA A 289 -4.11 -19.40 -3.08
C ALA A 289 -3.79 -20.39 -1.96
N ALA A 290 -4.78 -21.17 -1.50
CA ALA A 290 -4.56 -22.20 -0.48
C ALA A 290 -3.57 -23.29 -0.95
N ARG A 291 -3.71 -23.78 -2.19
CA ARG A 291 -2.75 -24.73 -2.78
C ARG A 291 -1.35 -24.11 -2.91
N PHE A 292 -1.26 -22.85 -3.30
CA PHE A 292 0.00 -22.14 -3.38
C PHE A 292 0.69 -22.02 -2.00
N HIS A 293 -0.05 -21.66 -0.94
CA HIS A 293 0.50 -21.62 0.42
C HIS A 293 1.08 -22.96 0.87
N ALA A 294 0.42 -24.08 0.55
CA ALA A 294 0.94 -25.42 0.85
C ALA A 294 2.26 -25.68 0.08
N GLN A 295 2.36 -25.27 -1.18
CA GLN A 295 3.60 -25.38 -1.96
C GLN A 295 4.72 -24.48 -1.40
N ALA A 296 4.40 -23.25 -1.03
CA ALA A 296 5.36 -22.31 -0.46
C ALA A 296 5.89 -22.81 0.90
N ALA A 297 5.03 -23.38 1.74
CA ALA A 297 5.42 -23.99 3.01
C ALA A 297 6.43 -25.13 2.84
N ALA A 298 6.28 -25.97 1.82
CA ALA A 298 7.25 -27.03 1.49
C ALA A 298 8.63 -26.50 1.06
N LEU A 299 8.72 -25.20 0.68
CA LEU A 299 9.96 -24.51 0.35
C LEU A 299 10.51 -23.68 1.53
N GLY A 300 9.85 -23.71 2.70
CA GLY A 300 10.26 -23.00 3.90
C GLY A 300 9.66 -21.59 4.06
N TYR A 301 8.70 -21.18 3.20
CA TYR A 301 7.99 -19.91 3.35
C TYR A 301 6.70 -20.14 4.14
N ALA A 302 6.59 -19.53 5.32
CA ALA A 302 5.40 -19.62 6.13
C ALA A 302 4.29 -18.70 5.64
N ASP A 303 3.03 -19.04 5.97
CA ASP A 303 1.90 -18.11 5.81
C ASP A 303 2.11 -16.90 6.73
N GLY A 304 2.06 -15.70 6.18
CA GLY A 304 2.19 -14.45 6.94
C GLY A 304 0.88 -13.94 7.51
N GLN A 305 -0.25 -14.60 7.22
CA GLN A 305 -1.60 -14.33 7.75
C GLN A 305 -1.91 -15.37 8.88
N ASP A 306 -1.09 -15.39 9.91
CA ASP A 306 -1.05 -16.44 10.92
C ASP A 306 -1.22 -15.97 12.37
N GLU A 307 -1.62 -14.71 12.60
CA GLU A 307 -1.91 -14.25 13.96
C GLU A 307 -3.13 -14.96 14.54
N PRO A 308 -3.02 -15.56 15.75
CA PRO A 308 -4.09 -16.34 16.36
C PRO A 308 -5.36 -15.53 16.56
N GLY A 309 -6.49 -16.11 16.18
CA GLY A 309 -7.81 -15.49 16.35
C GLY A 309 -8.15 -14.39 15.36
N TRP A 310 -7.28 -14.08 14.40
CA TRP A 310 -7.57 -13.12 13.35
C TRP A 310 -8.24 -13.75 12.14
N ALA A 311 -9.22 -13.06 11.57
CA ALA A 311 -9.77 -13.40 10.26
C ALA A 311 -9.04 -12.62 9.16
N TYR A 312 -8.86 -13.27 8.00
CA TYR A 312 -8.12 -12.69 6.89
C TYR A 312 -8.86 -12.83 5.56
N ASP A 313 -8.70 -11.84 4.71
CA ASP A 313 -8.98 -11.91 3.29
C ASP A 313 -7.95 -12.84 2.62
N ARG A 314 -8.41 -14.02 2.20
CA ARG A 314 -7.57 -15.07 1.58
C ARG A 314 -7.36 -14.90 0.08
N THR A 315 -7.80 -13.81 -0.51
CA THR A 315 -7.40 -13.40 -1.85
C THR A 315 -6.01 -12.75 -1.86
N ARG A 316 -5.46 -12.40 -0.66
CA ARG A 316 -4.08 -11.97 -0.50
C ARG A 316 -3.17 -13.16 -0.24
N VAL A 317 -1.99 -13.10 -0.85
CA VAL A 317 -0.89 -14.02 -0.54
C VAL A 317 0.15 -13.25 0.25
N VAL A 318 0.30 -13.60 1.52
CA VAL A 318 1.31 -13.04 2.41
C VAL A 318 2.28 -14.14 2.78
N LEU A 319 3.55 -13.97 2.42
CA LEU A 319 4.60 -14.94 2.69
C LEU A 319 5.55 -14.39 3.74
N ARG A 320 5.83 -15.16 4.78
CA ARG A 320 6.91 -14.92 5.71
C ARG A 320 8.16 -15.65 5.22
N ALA A 321 9.23 -14.88 4.99
CA ALA A 321 10.44 -15.38 4.36
C ALA A 321 11.56 -15.61 5.39
N PRO A 322 12.27 -16.75 5.36
CA PRO A 322 13.39 -17.03 6.25
C PRO A 322 14.52 -15.99 6.13
N GLN A 323 14.77 -15.52 4.90
CA GLN A 323 15.78 -14.52 4.57
C GLN A 323 15.31 -13.07 4.82
N GLY A 324 14.07 -12.86 5.25
CA GLY A 324 13.44 -11.56 5.36
C GLY A 324 12.66 -11.14 4.11
N GLY A 325 11.65 -10.28 4.32
CA GLY A 325 10.74 -9.89 3.25
C GLY A 325 11.40 -9.00 2.20
N TYR A 326 12.29 -8.08 2.60
CA TYR A 326 13.01 -7.23 1.65
C TYR A 326 13.90 -8.05 0.71
N ALA A 327 14.67 -8.99 1.25
CA ALA A 327 15.54 -9.86 0.45
C ALA A 327 14.73 -10.75 -0.50
N LEU A 328 13.60 -11.28 -0.03
CA LEU A 328 12.70 -12.04 -0.90
C LEU A 328 12.12 -11.16 -2.02
N SER A 329 11.70 -9.95 -1.72
CA SER A 329 11.15 -9.00 -2.70
C SER A 329 12.18 -8.67 -3.79
N GLU A 330 13.43 -8.41 -3.42
CA GLU A 330 14.53 -8.15 -4.35
C GLU A 330 14.83 -9.38 -5.24
N ALA A 331 14.87 -10.57 -4.65
CA ALA A 331 15.08 -11.81 -5.38
C ALA A 331 13.95 -12.14 -6.36
N LEU A 332 12.70 -11.82 -6.01
CA LEU A 332 11.53 -11.93 -6.89
C LEU A 332 11.59 -10.90 -8.04
N ALA A 333 11.93 -9.65 -7.71
CA ALA A 333 12.07 -8.58 -8.70
C ALA A 333 13.14 -8.89 -9.76
N ALA A 334 14.27 -9.49 -9.34
CA ALA A 334 15.32 -9.97 -10.26
C ALA A 334 14.85 -11.06 -11.23
N ARG A 335 13.76 -11.78 -10.86
CA ARG A 335 13.12 -12.81 -11.71
C ARG A 335 11.86 -12.32 -12.43
N GLY A 336 11.68 -11.00 -12.50
CA GLY A 336 10.55 -10.40 -13.20
C GLY A 336 9.21 -10.59 -12.50
N VAL A 337 9.21 -10.72 -11.16
CA VAL A 337 8.01 -10.78 -10.33
C VAL A 337 7.95 -9.54 -9.46
N ASP A 338 6.91 -8.73 -9.65
CA ASP A 338 6.65 -7.53 -8.87
C ASP A 338 5.56 -7.80 -7.83
N VAL A 339 5.90 -7.60 -6.57
CA VAL A 339 5.00 -7.79 -5.42
C VAL A 339 4.36 -6.46 -5.01
N GLU A 340 3.27 -6.50 -4.26
CA GLU A 340 2.62 -5.28 -3.79
C GLU A 340 3.49 -4.52 -2.81
N MET A 341 4.02 -5.22 -1.82
CA MET A 341 4.90 -4.64 -0.81
C MET A 341 5.73 -5.71 -0.10
N SER A 342 6.77 -5.26 0.61
CA SER A 342 7.51 -6.11 1.53
C SER A 342 7.86 -5.34 2.81
N ASP A 343 7.84 -6.00 3.95
CA ASP A 343 8.40 -5.51 5.21
C ASP A 343 9.65 -6.32 5.60
N ALA A 344 10.18 -6.14 6.81
CA ALA A 344 11.36 -6.86 7.25
C ALA A 344 11.18 -8.39 7.23
N CYS A 345 9.96 -8.89 7.40
CA CYS A 345 9.66 -10.31 7.55
C CYS A 345 8.85 -10.89 6.40
N ARG A 346 8.07 -10.06 5.69
CA ARG A 346 6.99 -10.50 4.80
C ARG A 346 7.06 -9.88 3.42
N VAL A 347 6.47 -10.62 2.47
CA VAL A 347 6.09 -10.13 1.15
C VAL A 347 4.59 -10.27 0.99
N VAL A 348 3.93 -9.25 0.46
CA VAL A 348 2.49 -9.23 0.19
C VAL A 348 2.27 -9.19 -1.31
N CYS A 349 1.43 -10.10 -1.80
CA CYS A 349 0.91 -10.10 -3.16
C CYS A 349 -0.61 -9.90 -3.13
N ILE A 350 -1.13 -9.09 -4.04
CA ILE A 350 -2.57 -8.89 -4.22
C ILE A 350 -2.99 -9.67 -5.46
N LEU A 351 -3.99 -10.52 -5.29
CA LEU A 351 -4.62 -11.27 -6.36
C LEU A 351 -5.97 -10.65 -6.72
N SER A 352 -6.36 -10.82 -7.98
CA SER A 352 -7.63 -10.37 -8.53
C SER A 352 -8.49 -11.57 -8.96
N PRO A 353 -9.82 -11.49 -8.90
CA PRO A 353 -10.70 -12.57 -9.39
C PRO A 353 -10.48 -12.96 -10.86
N VAL A 354 -9.87 -12.09 -11.66
CA VAL A 354 -9.48 -12.40 -13.05
C VAL A 354 -8.15 -13.13 -13.19
N ASP A 355 -7.46 -13.39 -12.07
CA ASP A 355 -6.20 -14.14 -12.10
C ASP A 355 -6.46 -15.63 -12.26
N GLY A 356 -5.78 -16.21 -13.25
CA GLY A 356 -5.75 -17.65 -13.43
C GLY A 356 -4.67 -18.32 -12.55
N PRO A 357 -4.70 -19.67 -12.46
CA PRO A 357 -3.73 -20.44 -11.66
C PRO A 357 -2.28 -20.27 -12.16
N GLU A 358 -2.07 -19.94 -13.43
CA GLU A 358 -0.76 -19.76 -14.06
C GLU A 358 0.09 -18.68 -13.38
N ARG A 359 -0.55 -17.66 -12.77
CA ARG A 359 0.17 -16.59 -12.07
C ARG A 359 0.79 -17.09 -10.77
N LEU A 360 0.04 -17.86 -9.99
CA LEU A 360 0.55 -18.49 -8.77
C LEU A 360 1.59 -19.57 -9.09
N GLU A 361 1.44 -20.31 -10.21
CA GLU A 361 2.44 -21.26 -10.67
C GLU A 361 3.76 -20.58 -11.07
N ARG A 362 3.67 -19.39 -11.70
CA ARG A 362 4.85 -18.58 -12.00
C ARG A 362 5.55 -18.08 -10.74
N LEU A 363 4.78 -17.62 -9.75
CA LEU A 363 5.32 -17.24 -8.43
C LEU A 363 5.96 -18.46 -7.74
N ALA A 364 5.30 -19.62 -7.74
CA ALA A 364 5.84 -20.86 -7.15
C ALA A 364 7.13 -21.31 -7.82
N ARG A 365 7.27 -21.16 -9.13
CA ARG A 365 8.54 -21.40 -9.84
C ARG A 365 9.64 -20.46 -9.35
N ALA A 366 9.37 -19.15 -9.30
CA ALA A 366 10.34 -18.18 -8.81
C ALA A 366 10.83 -18.50 -7.38
N LEU A 367 9.90 -18.91 -6.49
CA LEU A 367 10.27 -19.34 -5.12
C LEU A 367 11.14 -20.60 -5.10
N ARG A 368 10.87 -21.59 -5.98
CA ARG A 368 11.72 -22.79 -6.10
C ARG A 368 13.13 -22.44 -6.55
N ASP A 369 13.25 -21.56 -7.53
CA ASP A 369 14.55 -21.13 -8.05
C ASP A 369 15.35 -20.39 -6.98
N ILE A 370 14.72 -19.46 -6.23
CA ILE A 370 15.34 -18.78 -5.09
C ILE A 370 15.81 -19.78 -4.02
N ALA A 371 14.96 -20.75 -3.66
CA ALA A 371 15.31 -21.76 -2.67
C ALA A 371 16.45 -22.70 -3.15
N ALA A 372 16.57 -22.95 -4.46
CA ALA A 372 17.65 -23.72 -5.04
C ALA A 372 18.99 -22.96 -5.03
N ASP A 373 18.97 -21.66 -5.37
CA ASP A 373 20.18 -20.81 -5.36
C ASP A 373 20.75 -20.68 -3.94
N GLY A 374 19.91 -20.45 -2.93
CA GLY A 374 20.34 -20.37 -1.54
C GLY A 374 20.94 -21.69 -1.00
N ARG A 375 20.56 -22.85 -1.54
CA ARG A 375 21.18 -24.14 -1.20
C ARG A 375 22.57 -24.32 -1.83
N ARG A 376 22.77 -23.80 -3.04
CA ARG A 376 24.09 -23.84 -3.74
C ARG A 376 25.13 -22.97 -3.02
N GLU A 377 24.75 -21.75 -2.65
CA GLU A 377 25.64 -20.86 -1.90
C GLU A 377 26.01 -21.42 -0.51
N GLY A 378 25.10 -22.15 0.15
CA GLY A 378 25.37 -22.83 1.42
C GLY A 378 26.27 -24.09 1.28
N SER A 379 26.28 -24.74 0.10
CA SER A 379 27.11 -25.92 -0.14
C SER A 379 28.56 -25.57 -0.53
N ASP A 380 28.77 -24.45 -1.20
CA ASP A 380 30.12 -23.99 -1.59
C ASP A 380 30.89 -23.37 -0.41
N GLY A 381 30.20 -22.98 0.68
CA GLY A 381 30.81 -22.48 1.92
C GLY A 381 31.31 -23.54 2.89
N THR A 382 31.03 -24.83 2.69
CA THR A 382 31.41 -25.93 3.62
C THR A 382 32.56 -26.80 3.11
N GLY A 383 33.19 -26.45 1.99
CA GLY A 383 34.25 -27.22 1.33
C GLY A 383 35.71 -26.90 1.73
N ALA A 384 35.95 -26.03 2.72
CA ALA A 384 37.29 -25.79 3.24
C ALA A 384 37.44 -26.29 4.68
N ALA A 385 37.34 -27.61 4.86
CA ALA A 385 37.85 -28.24 6.09
C ALA A 385 39.36 -28.21 6.03
N CYS A 386 39.95 -27.19 6.66
CA CYS A 386 41.38 -27.16 6.96
C CYS A 386 41.69 -28.34 7.91
N GLY A 387 42.35 -29.35 7.36
CA GLY A 387 42.93 -30.45 8.15
C GLY A 387 43.96 -29.90 9.12
N THR A 388 43.63 -29.92 10.40
CA THR A 388 44.60 -29.66 11.48
C THR A 388 45.52 -30.86 11.65
N ALA A 389 46.72 -30.74 11.10
CA ALA A 389 47.85 -31.53 11.61
C ALA A 389 48.66 -30.62 12.54
N ALA A 390 48.59 -30.91 13.83
CA ALA A 390 49.40 -30.29 14.86
C ALA A 390 50.86 -30.66 14.66
N ARG A 391 51.77 -29.67 14.62
CA ARG A 391 53.14 -29.76 15.15
C ARG A 391 53.59 -28.38 15.64
N ALA A 392 54.02 -28.38 16.90
CA ALA A 392 54.70 -27.29 17.55
C ALA A 392 56.07 -27.06 16.90
N ASP A 393 56.49 -25.79 16.77
CA ASP A 393 57.69 -25.21 17.35
C ASP A 393 57.98 -23.82 16.75
N GLY A 394 58.23 -22.93 17.60
CA GLY A 394 59.19 -21.87 17.79
C GLY A 394 59.47 -20.83 16.70
N SER A 395 59.40 -19.59 17.18
CA SER A 395 60.21 -18.41 16.85
C SER A 395 59.95 -17.59 15.57
N GLY A 396 59.54 -16.36 15.80
CA GLY A 396 60.24 -15.17 15.27
C GLY A 396 59.89 -14.68 13.87
N GLY A 397 59.44 -13.44 13.80
CA GLY A 397 59.94 -12.54 12.75
C GLY A 397 58.97 -12.03 11.69
N ALA A 398 58.67 -10.75 11.84
CA ALA A 398 58.60 -9.72 10.78
C ALA A 398 57.77 -9.93 9.49
N GLY A 399 56.86 -9.03 9.32
CA GLY A 399 56.30 -8.38 8.17
C GLY A 399 56.66 -8.77 6.74
N THR A 400 55.63 -8.86 5.92
CA THR A 400 55.73 -8.39 4.53
C THR A 400 54.34 -8.11 3.96
N SER A 401 54.19 -6.89 3.45
CA SER A 401 53.15 -6.40 2.56
C SER A 401 53.09 -7.24 1.28
N CYS A 402 51.90 -7.52 0.78
CA CYS A 402 51.72 -7.92 -0.62
C CYS A 402 50.88 -6.89 -1.34
N ALA A 403 51.57 -6.11 -2.18
CA ALA A 403 50.98 -5.28 -3.22
C ALA A 403 50.79 -6.12 -4.49
N ALA A 404 49.88 -5.65 -5.31
CA ALA A 404 49.69 -5.89 -6.72
C ALA A 404 48.41 -6.67 -7.10
N CYS A 405 47.41 -5.95 -7.57
CA CYS A 405 47.04 -6.06 -8.96
C CYS A 405 46.26 -4.81 -9.40
N GLY A 406 46.95 -3.94 -10.13
CA GLY A 406 46.34 -2.86 -10.87
C GLY A 406 45.96 -3.32 -12.27
N THR A 407 44.79 -2.99 -12.74
CA THR A 407 44.55 -2.78 -14.17
C THR A 407 43.64 -1.55 -14.32
N ALA A 408 44.20 -0.57 -15.00
CA ALA A 408 43.55 0.66 -15.44
C ALA A 408 42.58 0.36 -16.59
N ALA A 409 41.40 0.94 -16.55
CA ALA A 409 40.58 1.14 -17.72
C ALA A 409 40.19 2.61 -17.83
N ARG A 410 40.39 3.13 -19.02
CA ARG A 410 40.29 4.54 -19.41
C ARG A 410 38.85 5.04 -19.33
N ALA A 411 38.72 6.30 -18.92
CA ALA A 411 37.51 7.11 -19.03
C ALA A 411 37.25 7.44 -20.51
N ASP A 412 35.98 7.36 -20.91
CA ASP A 412 35.45 8.10 -22.05
C ASP A 412 34.23 8.87 -21.55
N GLU A 413 34.33 10.19 -21.69
CA GLU A 413 33.29 11.15 -21.36
C GLU A 413 32.26 11.21 -22.49
N THR A 414 31.02 10.84 -22.23
CA THR A 414 29.85 11.46 -22.90
C THR A 414 28.68 11.47 -21.92
N GLY A 415 28.19 12.68 -21.63
CA GLY A 415 27.14 12.94 -20.67
C GLY A 415 25.78 12.40 -21.08
N GLY A 416 25.15 11.74 -20.17
CA GLY A 416 23.73 11.36 -20.20
C GLY A 416 23.32 11.09 -18.79
N ALA A 417 22.48 11.97 -18.22
CA ALA A 417 21.88 11.82 -16.90
C ALA A 417 20.88 10.65 -16.89
N GLY A 418 21.41 9.44 -16.69
CA GLY A 418 20.63 8.25 -16.37
C GLY A 418 20.56 8.07 -14.87
N MET A 419 19.36 7.82 -14.36
CA MET A 419 19.13 7.37 -12.99
C MET A 419 20.05 6.20 -12.67
N PRO A 420 20.72 6.16 -11.50
CA PRO A 420 21.63 5.06 -11.16
C PRO A 420 20.84 3.78 -10.94
N GLY A 421 21.07 2.81 -11.81
CA GLY A 421 20.73 1.42 -11.53
C GLY A 421 21.45 0.96 -10.25
N ALA A 422 20.72 0.28 -9.38
CA ALA A 422 21.24 -0.27 -8.14
C ALA A 422 22.40 -1.23 -8.44
N ALA A 423 23.62 -0.78 -8.17
CA ALA A 423 24.77 -1.67 -8.05
C ALA A 423 24.63 -2.42 -6.71
N CYS A 424 24.65 -3.75 -6.79
CA CYS A 424 24.76 -4.64 -5.64
C CYS A 424 26.07 -4.32 -4.90
N ALA A 425 25.99 -3.64 -3.77
CA ALA A 425 27.07 -3.57 -2.80
C ALA A 425 26.88 -4.71 -1.81
N GLY A 426 27.96 -5.48 -1.62
CA GLY A 426 28.06 -6.72 -0.90
C GLY A 426 27.48 -6.72 0.49
N GLY A 427 27.11 -7.93 0.94
CA GLY A 427 26.58 -8.23 2.26
C GLY A 427 27.46 -7.69 3.39
N GLY A 428 27.07 -6.57 3.94
CA GLY A 428 27.51 -6.14 5.23
C GLY A 428 26.67 -6.88 6.28
N ALA A 429 27.34 -7.51 7.24
CA ALA A 429 26.74 -8.08 8.43
C ALA A 429 25.74 -7.06 9.02
N GLU A 430 24.48 -7.46 9.18
CA GLU A 430 23.48 -6.66 9.88
C GLU A 430 24.00 -6.40 11.29
N GLY A 431 24.46 -5.17 11.55
CA GLY A 431 24.90 -4.73 12.86
C GLY A 431 23.77 -4.85 13.87
N ALA A 432 24.11 -5.13 15.11
CA ALA A 432 23.16 -5.11 16.20
C ALA A 432 22.39 -3.78 16.18
N PRO A 433 21.06 -3.79 16.50
CA PRO A 433 20.26 -2.57 16.52
C PRO A 433 20.89 -1.56 17.48
N PRO A 434 20.83 -0.24 17.16
CA PRO A 434 21.37 0.79 18.04
C PRO A 434 20.75 0.70 19.44
N ASP A 435 21.54 1.09 20.46
CA ASP A 435 21.14 1.05 21.85
C ASP A 435 19.74 1.69 22.08
N GLY A 436 18.86 0.94 22.72
CA GLY A 436 17.50 1.36 23.05
C GLY A 436 16.38 0.81 22.14
N LEU A 437 16.70 0.21 20.98
CA LEU A 437 15.69 -0.40 20.13
C LEU A 437 15.57 -1.91 20.40
N ARG A 438 14.33 -2.38 20.64
CA ARG A 438 14.05 -3.82 20.77
C ARG A 438 13.93 -4.45 19.40
N ALA A 439 14.82 -5.40 19.07
CA ALA A 439 14.69 -6.25 17.91
C ALA A 439 13.92 -7.53 18.29
N CYS A 440 12.83 -7.82 17.60
CA CYS A 440 12.12 -9.08 17.73
C CYS A 440 12.47 -9.99 16.55
N ARG A 441 12.79 -11.26 16.81
CA ARG A 441 13.00 -12.26 15.77
C ARG A 441 11.71 -13.04 15.55
N ALA A 442 11.13 -12.96 14.36
CA ALA A 442 10.15 -13.94 13.93
C ALA A 442 10.89 -15.28 13.71
N GLY A 443 10.35 -16.39 14.23
CA GLY A 443 11.03 -17.69 14.21
C GLY A 443 11.64 -18.02 12.85
N GLY A 444 12.98 -18.06 12.79
CA GLY A 444 13.70 -18.37 11.56
C GLY A 444 14.77 -17.38 11.11
N GLY A 445 14.92 -16.18 11.74
CA GLY A 445 16.11 -15.37 11.47
C GLY A 445 15.93 -13.89 11.11
N ALA A 446 14.80 -13.44 10.52
CA ALA A 446 14.59 -12.03 10.21
C ALA A 446 14.21 -11.24 11.48
N ALA A 447 14.93 -10.16 11.76
CA ALA A 447 14.63 -9.27 12.87
C ALA A 447 13.85 -8.06 12.37
N TRP A 448 12.83 -7.63 13.11
CA TRP A 448 12.13 -6.37 12.89
C TRP A 448 12.32 -5.45 14.10
N LEU A 449 12.28 -4.15 13.85
CA LEU A 449 12.37 -3.15 14.91
C LEU A 449 10.98 -2.86 15.47
N THR A 450 10.82 -2.90 16.80
CA THR A 450 9.57 -2.52 17.44
C THR A 450 9.37 -1.01 17.29
N PRO A 451 8.27 -0.55 16.66
CA PRO A 451 7.99 0.87 16.56
C PRO A 451 7.75 1.46 17.95
N PRO A 452 8.20 2.71 18.20
CA PRO A 452 7.96 3.40 19.48
C PRO A 452 6.48 3.76 19.63
N ALA A 453 6.10 4.08 20.86
CA ALA A 453 4.77 4.63 21.15
C ALA A 453 4.53 5.93 20.35
N PRO A 454 3.27 6.24 19.97
CA PRO A 454 2.94 7.50 19.34
C PRO A 454 3.33 8.70 20.20
N ALA A 455 3.88 9.73 19.57
CA ALA A 455 4.35 10.93 20.21
C ALA A 455 3.20 11.85 20.67
N GLU A 456 3.49 12.73 21.63
CA GLU A 456 2.55 13.73 22.13
C GLU A 456 2.37 14.87 21.12
N ARG A 457 1.15 15.36 20.96
CA ARG A 457 0.83 16.50 20.11
C ARG A 457 1.12 17.80 20.88
N ALA A 458 2.06 18.58 20.35
CA ALA A 458 2.48 19.87 20.89
C ALA A 458 1.81 21.06 20.19
N VAL A 459 1.41 20.90 18.92
CA VAL A 459 0.78 21.94 18.09
C VAL A 459 -0.42 21.34 17.39
N PRO A 460 -1.55 22.06 17.21
CA PRO A 460 -2.69 21.58 16.45
C PRO A 460 -2.29 21.13 15.05
N LEU A 461 -2.91 20.04 14.55
CA LEU A 461 -2.58 19.42 13.27
C LEU A 461 -2.56 20.42 12.11
N ARG A 462 -3.61 21.25 12.00
CA ARG A 462 -3.75 22.24 10.91
C ARG A 462 -2.64 23.29 10.97
N GLU A 463 -2.36 23.83 12.15
CA GLU A 463 -1.32 24.83 12.34
C GLU A 463 0.04 24.28 11.92
N ALA A 464 0.39 23.09 12.39
CA ALA A 464 1.65 22.45 12.05
C ALA A 464 1.76 22.08 10.56
N PHE A 465 0.66 21.69 9.93
CA PHE A 465 0.63 21.30 8.53
C PHE A 465 0.93 22.48 7.58
N PHE A 466 0.49 23.68 7.93
CA PHE A 466 0.70 24.89 7.12
C PHE A 466 1.86 25.78 7.60
N ALA A 467 2.46 25.47 8.75
CA ALA A 467 3.54 26.27 9.31
C ALA A 467 4.83 26.17 8.46
N PRO A 468 5.67 27.23 8.46
CA PRO A 468 7.02 27.14 7.91
C PRO A 468 7.83 26.02 8.56
N SER A 469 8.56 25.27 7.75
CA SER A 469 9.32 24.10 8.20
C SER A 469 10.69 24.05 7.55
N GLU A 470 11.61 23.34 8.19
CA GLU A 470 12.97 23.09 7.71
C GLU A 470 13.31 21.60 7.75
N ALA A 471 14.26 21.18 6.92
CA ALA A 471 14.78 19.80 6.96
C ALA A 471 15.80 19.68 8.10
N VAL A 472 15.57 18.73 9.01
CA VAL A 472 16.42 18.50 10.19
C VAL A 472 16.96 17.08 10.12
N PRO A 473 18.28 16.86 10.21
CA PRO A 473 18.85 15.53 10.35
C PRO A 473 18.24 14.79 11.53
N LEU A 474 17.96 13.48 11.39
CA LEU A 474 17.30 12.69 12.43
C LEU A 474 18.05 12.68 13.77
N GLU A 475 19.39 12.84 13.75
CA GLU A 475 20.23 12.97 14.95
C GLU A 475 19.93 14.23 15.78
N ARG A 476 19.31 15.22 15.14
CA ARG A 476 18.98 16.52 15.74
C ARG A 476 17.46 16.78 15.81
N ALA A 477 16.66 15.80 15.40
CA ALA A 477 15.21 15.95 15.31
C ALA A 477 14.50 15.73 16.65
N ALA A 478 15.10 15.03 17.61
CA ALA A 478 14.52 14.81 18.94
C ALA A 478 14.18 16.14 19.63
N GLY A 479 12.99 16.21 20.25
CA GLY A 479 12.46 17.42 20.87
C GLY A 479 11.80 18.42 19.90
N ARG A 480 12.09 18.34 18.59
CA ARG A 480 11.46 19.18 17.56
C ARG A 480 10.01 18.71 17.30
N VAL A 481 9.21 19.57 16.69
CA VAL A 481 7.82 19.27 16.31
C VAL A 481 7.78 18.95 14.81
N SER A 482 7.21 17.80 14.45
CA SER A 482 7.10 17.40 13.05
C SER A 482 6.14 18.29 12.27
N ALA A 483 6.51 18.62 11.03
CA ALA A 483 5.65 19.29 10.04
C ALA A 483 5.02 18.30 9.04
N VAL A 484 5.44 17.03 9.04
CA VAL A 484 5.02 16.01 8.08
C VAL A 484 4.65 14.71 8.81
N PRO A 485 3.77 13.89 8.22
CA PRO A 485 3.61 12.52 8.71
C PRO A 485 4.83 11.70 8.30
N ALA A 486 5.32 10.82 9.20
CA ALA A 486 6.40 9.89 8.90
C ALA A 486 6.22 8.56 9.62
N GLY A 487 6.76 7.49 9.04
CA GLY A 487 6.69 6.14 9.58
C GLY A 487 7.21 5.10 8.62
N PRO A 488 7.12 3.80 8.96
CA PRO A 488 7.55 2.72 8.09
C PRO A 488 6.73 2.66 6.79
N TYR A 489 7.39 2.37 5.69
CA TYR A 489 6.73 2.15 4.41
C TYR A 489 7.40 0.97 3.68
N PRO A 490 6.63 -0.02 3.31
CA PRO A 490 5.25 -0.30 3.70
C PRO A 490 5.07 -0.63 5.19
N PRO A 491 3.85 -0.65 5.76
CA PRO A 491 2.54 -0.41 5.14
C PRO A 491 2.06 1.04 5.14
N GLY A 492 2.87 2.02 5.58
CA GLY A 492 2.49 3.42 5.59
C GLY A 492 1.78 3.87 6.88
N VAL A 493 2.10 3.26 8.02
CA VAL A 493 1.59 3.67 9.33
C VAL A 493 2.29 4.95 9.79
N ALA A 494 1.51 6.02 10.03
CA ALA A 494 2.06 7.28 10.52
C ALA A 494 2.40 7.17 12.02
N LEU A 495 3.67 6.91 12.35
CA LEU A 495 4.14 6.90 13.74
C LEU A 495 4.23 8.31 14.32
N ILE A 496 4.46 9.30 13.47
CA ILE A 496 4.37 10.73 13.81
C ILE A 496 3.51 11.45 12.78
N THR A 497 2.78 12.47 13.23
CA THR A 497 1.95 13.34 12.38
C THR A 497 2.31 14.80 12.62
N PRO A 498 1.95 15.73 11.71
CA PRO A 498 2.23 17.15 11.92
C PRO A 498 1.72 17.64 13.28
N GLY A 499 2.56 18.39 13.99
CA GLY A 499 2.26 18.90 15.32
C GLY A 499 2.65 18.00 16.49
N GLU A 500 3.11 16.79 16.23
CA GLU A 500 3.61 15.89 17.27
C GLU A 500 5.13 16.10 17.50
N ARG A 501 5.57 15.89 18.74
CA ARG A 501 6.97 16.07 19.15
C ARG A 501 7.77 14.79 18.84
N VAL A 502 8.87 14.93 18.15
CA VAL A 502 9.79 13.83 17.85
C VAL A 502 10.46 13.36 19.14
N THR A 503 10.33 12.09 19.50
CA THR A 503 11.06 11.46 20.61
C THR A 503 12.42 10.94 20.14
N GLU A 504 13.35 10.72 21.06
CA GLU A 504 14.66 10.11 20.74
C GLU A 504 14.51 8.71 20.15
N GLU A 505 13.59 7.90 20.71
CA GLU A 505 13.28 6.55 20.23
C GLU A 505 12.74 6.58 18.80
N LEU A 506 11.83 7.54 18.48
CA LEU A 506 11.29 7.67 17.14
C LEU A 506 12.36 8.11 16.13
N ALA A 507 13.21 9.07 16.50
CA ALA A 507 14.32 9.51 15.65
C ALA A 507 15.29 8.35 15.38
N ALA A 508 15.64 7.57 16.39
CA ALA A 508 16.48 6.38 16.28
C ALA A 508 15.82 5.30 15.39
N TYR A 509 14.53 5.06 15.58
CA TYR A 509 13.77 4.10 14.78
C TYR A 509 13.73 4.50 13.28
N LEU A 510 13.38 5.74 12.97
CA LEU A 510 13.33 6.24 11.59
C LEU A 510 14.71 6.22 10.92
N ARG A 511 15.79 6.52 11.69
CA ARG A 511 17.17 6.43 11.21
C ARG A 511 17.55 5.00 10.87
N ALA A 512 17.19 4.04 11.71
CA ALA A 512 17.45 2.62 11.47
C ALA A 512 16.70 2.07 10.24
N LEU A 513 15.49 2.57 9.94
CA LEU A 513 14.76 2.24 8.71
C LEU A 513 15.41 2.87 7.47
N GLY A 514 15.86 4.11 7.59
CA GLY A 514 16.37 4.91 6.48
C GLY A 514 15.31 5.36 5.47
N PRO A 515 15.64 6.27 4.55
CA PRO A 515 14.69 6.91 3.64
C PRO A 515 14.05 5.97 2.61
N ARG A 516 14.63 4.79 2.36
CA ARG A 516 14.06 3.80 1.44
C ARG A 516 12.93 2.98 2.07
N ARG A 517 12.89 2.87 3.41
CA ARG A 517 11.95 2.03 4.17
C ARG A 517 11.04 2.85 5.09
N ALA A 518 11.11 4.19 4.98
CA ALA A 518 10.25 5.10 5.71
C ALA A 518 9.74 6.19 4.78
N PHE A 519 8.43 6.49 4.86
CA PHE A 519 7.88 7.68 4.22
C PHE A 519 8.05 8.89 5.11
N GLY A 520 7.97 10.09 4.52
CA GLY A 520 8.08 11.38 5.22
C GLY A 520 9.52 11.82 5.49
N LEU A 521 10.52 11.01 5.11
CA LEU A 521 11.93 11.38 5.18
C LEU A 521 12.42 11.94 3.85
N GLY A 522 13.29 12.93 3.92
CA GLY A 522 14.07 13.40 2.79
C GLY A 522 15.15 12.39 2.35
N PRO A 523 15.72 12.54 1.14
CA PRO A 523 16.71 11.61 0.58
C PRO A 523 17.94 11.38 1.48
N GLU A 524 18.32 12.40 2.24
CA GLU A 524 19.47 12.39 3.16
C GLU A 524 19.10 11.93 4.59
N GLY A 525 17.93 11.29 4.78
CA GLY A 525 17.47 10.88 6.10
C GLY A 525 17.07 12.06 7.00
N THR A 526 16.59 13.16 6.42
CA THR A 526 16.09 14.33 7.17
C THR A 526 14.59 14.24 7.40
N LEU A 527 14.10 14.79 8.52
CA LEU A 527 12.69 14.99 8.80
C LEU A 527 12.35 16.50 8.73
N ARG A 528 11.23 16.84 8.11
CA ARG A 528 10.77 18.23 8.15
C ARG A 528 10.15 18.53 9.51
N CYS A 529 10.73 19.52 10.21
CA CYS A 529 10.25 20.00 11.50
C CYS A 529 9.84 21.48 11.40
N LEU A 530 8.95 21.91 12.31
CA LEU A 530 8.58 23.33 12.41
C LEU A 530 9.81 24.17 12.73
N ARG A 531 9.85 25.39 12.19
CA ARG A 531 10.91 26.37 12.50
C ARG A 531 10.81 26.93 13.90
#